data_7dfb8d0c9c12fe7bda7c8724c523724b
#
_entry.id   7dfb8d0c9c12fe7bda7c8724c523724b
#
_cell.length_a   1.000
_cell.length_b   1.000
_cell.length_c   1.000
_cell.angle_alpha   90.00
_cell.angle_beta   90.00
_cell.angle_gamma   90.00
#
_symmetry.space_group_name_H-M   'P 1'
#
loop_
_entity.id
_entity.type
_entity.pdbx_description
1 polymer ?
#
loop_
_entity_poly.entity_id
_entity_poly.type
_entity_poly.pdbx_seq_one_letter_code
_entity_poly.pdbx_strand_id
1 'polypeptide(L)'
;MCVHSKDRSRLVFKITYALRHPGRIARYLRRRGRDAWLQVRSADHVSYYRAVMRSDAARSTEGAVGSPSHDYWLQVGQLQFDYATSHGLKPDMRMLEIGCGNLRAGRLFIDYLEPGSYFGIDISPDILLAAQDTVASCDLRGKLPHLTLVSDLRLHFLPDRAFDFLHAHSVFSHSPIEVIDECLAHVGRIMAPGGFFDFTFDRTEGAEHHVLREDFYYRTQTLLDLAAEHGLAATLMDDWEQTGHPQSKIRVTLPVSS
;
A
#
# COMPACT_ATOMS: atom_id res chain seq x y z
N MET A 1 38.30 -18.70 -14.86
CA MET A 1 38.18 -19.31 -13.51
C MET A 1 38.01 -18.26 -12.43
N CYS A 2 36.99 -17.39 -12.49
CA CYS A 2 36.79 -16.30 -11.47
C CYS A 2 35.35 -16.15 -10.95
N VAL A 3 34.44 -17.07 -11.28
CA VAL A 3 33.03 -16.97 -10.87
C VAL A 3 32.74 -17.60 -9.49
N HIS A 4 33.56 -18.54 -9.03
CA HIS A 4 33.36 -19.27 -7.76
C HIS A 4 33.75 -18.49 -6.49
N SER A 5 34.49 -17.40 -6.57
CA SER A 5 34.97 -16.63 -5.40
C SER A 5 33.91 -15.67 -4.83
N LYS A 6 33.08 -15.05 -5.68
CA LYS A 6 32.03 -14.11 -5.25
C LYS A 6 30.86 -14.78 -4.55
N ASP A 7 30.53 -16.01 -4.91
CA ASP A 7 29.44 -16.76 -4.28
C ASP A 7 29.80 -17.25 -2.87
N ARG A 8 31.06 -17.68 -2.67
CA ARG A 8 31.52 -18.09 -1.33
C ARG A 8 31.56 -16.91 -0.34
N SER A 9 31.99 -15.73 -0.77
CA SER A 9 32.01 -14.54 0.11
C SER A 9 30.60 -14.06 0.49
N ARG A 10 29.65 -14.13 -0.46
CA ARG A 10 28.23 -13.85 -0.18
C ARG A 10 27.60 -14.85 0.77
N LEU A 11 27.92 -16.14 0.62
CA LEU A 11 27.40 -17.18 1.50
C LEU A 11 27.95 -17.04 2.93
N VAL A 12 29.26 -16.81 3.07
CA VAL A 12 29.92 -16.56 4.38
C VAL A 12 29.35 -15.30 5.03
N PHE A 13 29.14 -14.22 4.29
CA PHE A 13 28.50 -13.01 4.81
C PHE A 13 27.06 -13.30 5.29
N LYS A 14 26.25 -14.02 4.52
CA LYS A 14 24.88 -14.42 4.92
C LYS A 14 24.90 -15.26 6.20
N ILE A 15 25.81 -16.22 6.33
CA ILE A 15 25.91 -17.08 7.51
C ILE A 15 26.36 -16.28 8.74
N THR A 16 27.40 -15.44 8.61
CA THR A 16 27.88 -14.60 9.73
C THR A 16 26.86 -13.54 10.14
N TYR A 17 26.16 -12.94 9.19
CA TYR A 17 25.04 -12.03 9.47
C TYR A 17 23.91 -12.76 10.20
N ALA A 18 23.57 -13.95 9.75
CA ALA A 18 22.56 -14.82 10.33
C ALA A 18 22.87 -15.16 11.80
N LEU A 19 24.09 -15.57 12.08
CA LEU A 19 24.53 -15.89 13.45
C LEU A 19 24.51 -14.67 14.39
N ARG A 20 24.72 -13.46 13.86
CA ARG A 20 24.66 -12.21 14.64
C ARG A 20 23.23 -11.70 14.88
N HIS A 21 22.24 -12.21 14.14
CA HIS A 21 20.84 -11.77 14.23
C HIS A 21 19.84 -12.92 14.33
N PRO A 22 19.90 -13.79 15.36
CA PRO A 22 19.08 -15.00 15.44
C PRO A 22 17.56 -14.69 15.43
N GLY A 23 17.14 -13.56 16.01
CA GLY A 23 15.74 -13.15 16.01
C GLY A 23 15.19 -12.80 14.61
N ARG A 24 16.04 -12.32 13.69
CA ARG A 24 15.65 -12.07 12.30
C ARG A 24 15.46 -13.37 11.53
N ILE A 25 16.31 -14.36 11.78
CA ILE A 25 16.17 -15.69 11.15
C ILE A 25 14.91 -16.39 11.63
N ALA A 26 14.68 -16.42 12.94
CA ALA A 26 13.46 -17.02 13.49
C ALA A 26 12.20 -16.38 12.90
N ARG A 27 12.20 -15.07 12.73
CA ARG A 27 11.12 -14.33 12.09
C ARG A 27 10.95 -14.74 10.62
N TYR A 28 12.03 -14.80 9.85
CA TYR A 28 12.01 -15.22 8.44
C TYR A 28 11.53 -16.66 8.29
N LEU A 29 12.04 -17.60 9.10
CA LEU A 29 11.61 -19.00 9.05
C LEU A 29 10.14 -19.17 9.40
N ARG A 30 9.63 -18.39 10.37
CA ARG A 30 8.21 -18.37 10.72
C ARG A 30 7.36 -17.82 9.57
N ARG A 31 7.76 -16.69 8.94
CA ARG A 31 7.07 -16.16 7.75
C ARG A 31 7.07 -17.19 6.63
N ARG A 32 8.20 -17.83 6.35
CA ARG A 32 8.31 -18.86 5.33
C ARG A 32 7.43 -20.08 5.60
N GLY A 33 7.37 -20.54 6.85
CA GLY A 33 6.48 -21.64 7.23
C GLY A 33 5.00 -21.26 7.08
N ARG A 34 4.62 -20.03 7.46
CA ARG A 34 3.28 -19.47 7.24
C ARG A 34 2.96 -19.37 5.75
N ASP A 35 3.88 -18.82 4.96
CA ASP A 35 3.73 -18.68 3.51
C ASP A 35 3.46 -20.03 2.84
N ALA A 36 4.29 -21.04 3.09
CA ALA A 36 4.11 -22.39 2.54
C ALA A 36 2.76 -23.01 2.92
N TRP A 37 2.29 -22.79 4.15
CA TRP A 37 1.01 -23.31 4.61
C TRP A 37 -0.17 -22.58 3.97
N LEU A 38 -0.12 -21.26 3.88
CA LEU A 38 -1.16 -20.43 3.27
C LEU A 38 -1.24 -20.66 1.75
N GLN A 39 -0.10 -20.90 1.09
CA GLN A 39 -0.01 -21.16 -0.33
C GLN A 39 -0.87 -22.36 -0.78
N VAL A 40 -0.94 -23.39 0.05
CA VAL A 40 -1.74 -24.60 -0.23
C VAL A 40 -3.23 -24.38 0.05
N ARG A 41 -3.59 -23.41 0.90
CA ARG A 41 -4.95 -23.22 1.41
C ARG A 41 -5.69 -22.03 0.85
N SER A 42 -4.98 -21.10 0.21
CA SER A 42 -5.58 -19.91 -0.38
C SER A 42 -5.83 -20.11 -1.86
N ALA A 43 -7.03 -19.80 -2.33
CA ALA A 43 -7.41 -19.93 -3.73
C ALA A 43 -6.77 -18.84 -4.61
N ASP A 44 -6.55 -17.65 -4.03
CA ASP A 44 -6.04 -16.45 -4.69
C ASP A 44 -5.18 -15.60 -3.74
N HIS A 45 -4.59 -14.53 -4.28
CA HIS A 45 -3.75 -13.61 -3.51
C HIS A 45 -4.53 -12.88 -2.42
N VAL A 46 -5.76 -12.48 -2.66
CA VAL A 46 -6.60 -11.77 -1.69
C VAL A 46 -6.89 -12.65 -0.48
N SER A 47 -7.27 -13.90 -0.70
CA SER A 47 -7.48 -14.90 0.37
C SER A 47 -6.20 -15.16 1.16
N TYR A 48 -5.07 -15.26 0.47
CA TYR A 48 -3.75 -15.39 1.09
C TYR A 48 -3.42 -14.18 1.97
N TYR A 49 -3.51 -12.98 1.43
CA TYR A 49 -3.12 -11.77 2.15
C TYR A 49 -4.07 -11.44 3.30
N ARG A 50 -5.37 -11.72 3.17
CA ARG A 50 -6.34 -11.68 4.29
C ARG A 50 -5.90 -12.56 5.45
N ALA A 51 -5.44 -13.77 5.18
CA ALA A 51 -4.97 -14.68 6.23
C ALA A 51 -3.67 -14.20 6.89
N VAL A 52 -2.77 -13.57 6.11
CA VAL A 52 -1.59 -12.88 6.64
C VAL A 52 -2.01 -11.76 7.58
N MET A 53 -2.88 -10.85 7.11
CA MET A 53 -3.37 -9.70 7.87
C MET A 53 -4.09 -10.12 9.16
N ARG A 54 -4.96 -11.13 9.12
CA ARG A 54 -5.60 -11.69 10.31
C ARG A 54 -4.58 -12.16 11.34
N SER A 55 -3.56 -12.91 10.90
CA SER A 55 -2.50 -13.40 11.79
C SER A 55 -1.67 -12.28 12.40
N ASP A 56 -1.44 -11.20 11.67
CA ASP A 56 -0.61 -10.09 12.12
C ASP A 56 -1.44 -9.10 12.96
N ALA A 57 -2.68 -8.80 12.60
CA ALA A 57 -3.61 -7.98 13.37
C ALA A 57 -3.92 -8.56 14.75
N ALA A 58 -4.03 -9.88 14.87
CA ALA A 58 -4.19 -10.56 16.16
C ALA A 58 -3.03 -10.32 17.15
N ARG A 59 -1.87 -9.88 16.68
CA ARG A 59 -0.71 -9.53 17.52
C ARG A 59 -0.63 -8.02 17.75
N SER A 60 -0.79 -7.24 16.71
CA SER A 60 -0.77 -5.78 16.72
C SER A 60 -1.37 -5.26 15.42
N THR A 61 -2.39 -4.44 15.51
CA THR A 61 -3.01 -3.79 14.34
C THR A 61 -2.06 -2.79 13.69
N GLU A 62 -1.22 -2.10 14.48
CA GLU A 62 -0.16 -1.22 13.96
C GLU A 62 0.96 -2.04 13.30
N GLY A 63 1.35 -3.17 13.90
CA GLY A 63 2.32 -4.10 13.31
C GLY A 63 1.86 -4.70 11.99
N ALA A 64 0.55 -4.97 11.84
CA ALA A 64 -0.04 -5.48 10.62
C ALA A 64 0.03 -4.49 9.45
N VAL A 65 -0.03 -3.19 9.73
CA VAL A 65 0.16 -2.12 8.73
C VAL A 65 1.63 -1.66 8.62
N GLY A 66 2.57 -2.51 9.04
CA GLY A 66 4.01 -2.28 8.86
C GLY A 66 4.64 -1.31 9.87
N SER A 67 3.97 -1.01 10.99
CA SER A 67 4.50 -0.09 12.01
C SER A 67 5.12 -0.85 13.18
N PRO A 68 6.43 -0.73 13.41
CA PRO A 68 7.12 -1.43 14.52
C PRO A 68 6.82 -0.82 15.89
N SER A 69 6.34 0.42 15.94
CA SER A 69 5.97 1.16 17.16
C SER A 69 4.87 2.17 16.88
N HIS A 70 4.21 2.64 17.93
CA HIS A 70 3.20 3.70 17.84
C HIS A 70 3.79 5.01 17.31
N ASP A 71 4.96 5.42 17.77
CA ASP A 71 5.63 6.64 17.28
C ASP A 71 5.91 6.57 15.78
N TYR A 72 6.35 5.40 15.28
CA TYR A 72 6.55 5.20 13.85
C TYR A 72 5.22 5.25 13.08
N TRP A 73 4.15 4.68 13.64
CA TRP A 73 2.81 4.75 13.08
C TRP A 73 2.35 6.21 12.93
N LEU A 74 2.55 7.04 13.96
CA LEU A 74 2.24 8.47 13.93
C LEU A 74 3.07 9.21 12.88
N GLN A 75 4.39 8.99 12.87
CA GLN A 75 5.32 9.66 11.94
C GLN A 75 5.01 9.35 10.47
N VAL A 76 4.77 8.08 10.14
CA VAL A 76 4.45 7.69 8.76
C VAL A 76 3.06 8.18 8.35
N GLY A 77 2.10 8.21 9.27
CA GLY A 77 0.79 8.83 9.03
C GLY A 77 0.91 10.32 8.72
N GLN A 78 1.69 11.05 9.52
CA GLN A 78 1.94 12.48 9.33
C GLN A 78 2.66 12.75 8.00
N LEU A 79 3.71 11.97 7.67
CA LEU A 79 4.43 12.10 6.41
C LEU A 79 3.50 11.99 5.19
N GLN A 80 2.58 11.01 5.19
CA GLN A 80 1.62 10.83 4.10
C GLN A 80 0.67 12.02 3.99
N PHE A 81 0.17 12.50 5.11
CA PHE A 81 -0.74 13.64 5.17
C PHE A 81 -0.08 14.93 4.69
N ASP A 82 1.12 15.25 5.20
CA ASP A 82 1.87 16.46 4.82
C ASP A 82 2.20 16.44 3.32
N TYR A 83 2.61 15.27 2.80
CA TYR A 83 2.88 15.13 1.38
C TYR A 83 1.62 15.33 0.54
N ALA A 84 0.50 14.72 0.88
CA ALA A 84 -0.75 14.85 0.14
C ALA A 84 -1.24 16.31 0.11
N THR A 85 -1.21 17.00 1.26
CA THR A 85 -1.66 18.40 1.36
C THR A 85 -0.73 19.36 0.62
N SER A 86 0.59 19.16 0.68
CA SER A 86 1.55 19.96 -0.11
C SER A 86 1.47 19.70 -1.62
N HIS A 87 0.87 18.59 -2.04
CA HIS A 87 0.76 18.16 -3.45
C HIS A 87 -0.67 18.20 -4.00
N GLY A 88 -1.55 18.97 -3.37
CA GLY A 88 -2.81 19.34 -3.97
C GLY A 88 -4.07 18.84 -3.28
N LEU A 89 -4.00 18.04 -2.21
CA LEU A 89 -5.18 17.68 -1.43
C LEU A 89 -5.75 18.93 -0.74
N LYS A 90 -7.06 19.15 -0.89
CA LYS A 90 -7.81 20.25 -0.28
C LYS A 90 -8.98 19.74 0.55
N PRO A 91 -9.49 20.52 1.52
CA PRO A 91 -10.58 20.09 2.41
C PRO A 91 -11.88 19.72 1.69
N ASP A 92 -12.17 20.38 0.57
CA ASP A 92 -13.40 20.22 -0.22
C ASP A 92 -13.33 19.05 -1.23
N MET A 93 -12.19 18.37 -1.32
CA MET A 93 -12.00 17.23 -2.21
C MET A 93 -12.61 15.94 -1.65
N ARG A 94 -13.10 15.10 -2.55
CA ARG A 94 -13.51 13.75 -2.22
C ARG A 94 -12.34 12.79 -2.41
N MET A 95 -12.00 12.05 -1.35
CA MET A 95 -10.83 11.17 -1.33
C MET A 95 -11.24 9.69 -1.24
N LEU A 96 -10.53 8.82 -1.99
CA LEU A 96 -10.53 7.38 -1.81
C LEU A 96 -9.16 6.90 -1.34
N GLU A 97 -9.08 6.26 -0.19
CA GLU A 97 -7.88 5.55 0.29
C GLU A 97 -8.05 4.05 0.04
N ILE A 98 -7.24 3.49 -0.86
CA ILE A 98 -7.16 2.07 -1.18
C ILE A 98 -6.19 1.42 -0.20
N GLY A 99 -6.64 0.39 0.52
CA GLY A 99 -5.87 -0.20 1.61
C GLY A 99 -5.72 0.76 2.79
N CYS A 100 -6.85 1.31 3.26
CA CYS A 100 -6.86 2.32 4.34
C CYS A 100 -6.30 1.80 5.67
N GLY A 101 -6.14 0.50 5.80
CA GLY A 101 -5.57 -0.12 6.99
C GLY A 101 -6.36 0.23 8.25
N ASN A 102 -5.65 0.45 9.35
CA ASN A 102 -6.19 0.94 10.62
C ASN A 102 -6.27 2.48 10.69
N LEU A 103 -6.32 3.17 9.54
CA LEU A 103 -6.37 4.63 9.40
C LEU A 103 -5.10 5.34 9.90
N ARG A 104 -3.93 4.80 9.65
CA ARG A 104 -2.66 5.43 10.02
C ARG A 104 -2.55 6.88 9.53
N ALA A 105 -2.76 7.11 8.24
CA ALA A 105 -2.91 8.45 7.66
C ALA A 105 -4.39 8.86 7.58
N GLY A 106 -5.28 7.91 7.37
CA GLY A 106 -6.72 8.11 7.21
C GLY A 106 -7.34 8.97 8.31
N ARG A 107 -6.90 8.83 9.57
CA ARG A 107 -7.39 9.69 10.68
C ARG A 107 -7.12 11.19 10.44
N LEU A 108 -5.97 11.52 9.84
CA LEU A 108 -5.61 12.90 9.51
C LEU A 108 -6.38 13.40 8.28
N PHE A 109 -6.54 12.54 7.28
CA PHE A 109 -7.37 12.85 6.11
C PHE A 109 -8.84 13.07 6.48
N ILE A 110 -9.41 12.19 7.33
CA ILE A 110 -10.78 12.32 7.81
C ILE A 110 -10.98 13.65 8.56
N ASP A 111 -10.06 14.01 9.45
CA ASP A 111 -10.13 15.26 10.20
C ASP A 111 -10.05 16.49 9.30
N TYR A 112 -9.18 16.44 8.28
CA TYR A 112 -8.93 17.55 7.35
C TYR A 112 -10.07 17.77 6.35
N LEU A 113 -10.61 16.70 5.79
CA LEU A 113 -11.63 16.76 4.74
C LEU A 113 -13.01 17.17 5.29
N GLU A 114 -13.87 17.68 4.43
CA GLU A 114 -15.27 17.92 4.76
C GLU A 114 -15.99 16.61 5.15
N PRO A 115 -17.02 16.67 6.02
CA PRO A 115 -17.76 15.49 6.43
C PRO A 115 -18.34 14.71 5.23
N GLY A 116 -18.16 13.38 5.24
CA GLY A 116 -18.61 12.49 4.16
C GLY A 116 -17.71 12.44 2.92
N SER A 117 -16.56 13.15 2.94
CA SER A 117 -15.65 13.21 1.78
C SER A 117 -14.54 12.16 1.79
N TYR A 118 -14.34 11.46 2.91
CA TYR A 118 -13.36 10.37 3.00
C TYR A 118 -13.99 9.01 2.78
N PHE A 119 -13.39 8.23 1.87
CA PHE A 119 -13.73 6.85 1.57
C PHE A 119 -12.50 5.97 1.76
N GLY A 120 -12.56 5.00 2.67
CA GLY A 120 -11.50 4.01 2.90
C GLY A 120 -11.98 2.62 2.50
N ILE A 121 -11.18 1.92 1.73
CA ILE A 121 -11.43 0.50 1.39
C ILE A 121 -10.26 -0.36 1.83
N ASP A 122 -10.56 -1.56 2.30
CA ASP A 122 -9.53 -2.55 2.66
C ASP A 122 -10.06 -3.97 2.40
N ILE A 123 -9.15 -4.91 2.16
CA ILE A 123 -9.49 -6.32 1.98
C ILE A 123 -9.61 -7.07 3.31
N SER A 124 -9.11 -6.53 4.42
CA SER A 124 -9.05 -7.20 5.73
C SER A 124 -10.17 -6.72 6.65
N PRO A 125 -11.13 -7.60 7.02
CA PRO A 125 -12.17 -7.23 7.98
C PRO A 125 -11.59 -6.94 9.38
N ASP A 126 -10.54 -7.63 9.79
CA ASP A 126 -9.92 -7.43 11.10
C ASP A 126 -9.27 -6.03 11.21
N ILE A 127 -8.69 -5.55 10.13
CA ILE A 127 -8.09 -4.21 10.07
C ILE A 127 -9.15 -3.12 9.97
N LEU A 128 -10.25 -3.35 9.24
CA LEU A 128 -11.37 -2.41 9.22
C LEU A 128 -12.06 -2.26 10.57
N LEU A 129 -12.12 -3.30 11.40
CA LEU A 129 -12.55 -3.17 12.78
C LEU A 129 -11.63 -2.24 13.57
N ALA A 130 -10.31 -2.39 13.42
CA ALA A 130 -9.34 -1.47 14.03
C ALA A 130 -9.45 -0.05 13.47
N ALA A 131 -9.82 0.12 12.20
CA ALA A 131 -10.12 1.42 11.63
C ALA A 131 -11.33 2.10 12.31
N GLN A 132 -12.38 1.33 12.58
CA GLN A 132 -13.56 1.83 13.32
C GLN A 132 -13.20 2.24 14.75
N ASP A 133 -12.33 1.47 15.42
CA ASP A 133 -11.80 1.85 16.74
C ASP A 133 -11.00 3.15 16.68
N THR A 134 -10.21 3.36 15.61
CA THR A 134 -9.49 4.63 15.38
C THR A 134 -10.44 5.79 15.18
N VAL A 135 -11.51 5.63 14.37
CA VAL A 135 -12.56 6.65 14.20
C VAL A 135 -13.21 7.03 15.54
N ALA A 136 -13.46 6.02 16.37
CA ALA A 136 -14.09 6.25 17.68
C ALA A 136 -13.12 6.95 18.67
N SER A 137 -11.87 6.49 18.75
CA SER A 137 -10.89 7.01 19.71
C SER A 137 -10.37 8.41 19.37
N CYS A 138 -10.39 8.77 18.08
CA CYS A 138 -10.03 10.12 17.60
C CYS A 138 -11.23 11.07 17.48
N ASP A 139 -12.42 10.70 17.94
CA ASP A 139 -13.68 11.49 17.86
C ASP A 139 -14.05 11.93 16.42
N LEU A 140 -13.78 11.08 15.44
CA LEU A 140 -13.98 11.37 14.01
C LEU A 140 -15.35 10.95 13.47
N ARG A 141 -16.26 10.43 14.31
CA ARG A 141 -17.59 9.98 13.89
C ARG A 141 -18.41 11.09 13.22
N GLY A 142 -18.27 12.32 13.70
CA GLY A 142 -18.94 13.50 13.11
C GLY A 142 -18.48 13.84 11.70
N LYS A 143 -17.32 13.34 11.27
CA LYS A 143 -16.79 13.46 9.91
C LYS A 143 -17.41 12.46 8.91
N LEU A 144 -18.20 11.48 9.38
CA LEU A 144 -18.92 10.52 8.56
C LEU A 144 -18.03 9.78 7.54
N PRO A 145 -16.90 9.19 7.94
CA PRO A 145 -16.05 8.45 7.00
C PRO A 145 -16.74 7.18 6.51
N HIS A 146 -16.55 6.86 5.22
CA HIS A 146 -17.05 5.63 4.60
C HIS A 146 -15.96 4.56 4.65
N LEU A 147 -16.17 3.46 5.38
CA LEU A 147 -15.24 2.34 5.45
C LEU A 147 -15.88 1.09 4.85
N THR A 148 -15.26 0.51 3.82
CA THR A 148 -15.85 -0.59 3.04
C THR A 148 -14.89 -1.76 2.88
N LEU A 149 -15.36 -2.97 3.19
CA LEU A 149 -14.66 -4.21 2.90
C LEU A 149 -14.80 -4.54 1.41
N VAL A 150 -13.66 -4.80 0.75
CA VAL A 150 -13.64 -5.16 -0.67
C VAL A 150 -12.96 -6.51 -0.89
N SER A 151 -13.20 -7.13 -2.05
CA SER A 151 -12.54 -8.39 -2.45
C SER A 151 -11.71 -8.25 -3.73
N ASP A 152 -11.85 -7.13 -4.42
CA ASP A 152 -11.15 -6.80 -5.67
C ASP A 152 -11.01 -5.28 -5.80
N LEU A 153 -10.30 -4.84 -6.84
CA LEU A 153 -10.10 -3.43 -7.16
C LEU A 153 -10.85 -2.98 -8.44
N ARG A 154 -11.92 -3.68 -8.79
CA ARG A 154 -12.83 -3.27 -9.89
C ARG A 154 -13.63 -2.03 -9.56
N LEU A 155 -13.80 -1.70 -8.30
CA LEU A 155 -14.39 -0.46 -7.80
C LEU A 155 -15.83 -0.18 -8.31
N HIS A 156 -16.57 -1.22 -8.73
CA HIS A 156 -17.89 -1.10 -9.36
C HIS A 156 -18.95 -0.43 -8.49
N PHE A 157 -18.80 -0.51 -7.17
CA PHE A 157 -19.73 0.08 -6.20
C PHE A 157 -19.52 1.59 -6.01
N LEU A 158 -18.44 2.15 -6.56
CA LEU A 158 -18.12 3.58 -6.48
C LEU A 158 -18.65 4.32 -7.71
N PRO A 159 -19.15 5.57 -7.54
CA PRO A 159 -19.67 6.37 -8.63
C PRO A 159 -18.55 6.83 -9.58
N ASP A 160 -18.94 7.05 -10.86
CA ASP A 160 -18.04 7.56 -11.88
C ASP A 160 -17.65 9.01 -11.57
N ARG A 161 -16.41 9.38 -11.89
CA ARG A 161 -15.87 10.75 -11.84
C ARG A 161 -16.11 11.46 -10.51
N ALA A 162 -16.03 10.73 -9.40
CA ALA A 162 -16.44 11.22 -8.10
C ALA A 162 -15.29 11.54 -7.14
N PHE A 163 -14.07 11.12 -7.45
CA PHE A 163 -12.94 11.25 -6.54
C PHE A 163 -11.86 12.17 -7.11
N ASP A 164 -11.53 13.22 -6.36
CA ASP A 164 -10.51 14.20 -6.71
C ASP A 164 -9.11 13.70 -6.34
N PHE A 165 -8.99 12.94 -5.26
CA PHE A 165 -7.74 12.34 -4.80
C PHE A 165 -7.93 10.86 -4.46
N LEU A 166 -7.10 10.02 -5.07
CA LEU A 166 -7.00 8.61 -4.75
C LEU A 166 -5.62 8.32 -4.16
N HIS A 167 -5.55 7.46 -3.16
CA HIS A 167 -4.32 7.18 -2.42
C HIS A 167 -4.19 5.70 -2.12
N ALA A 168 -3.00 5.13 -2.36
CA ALA A 168 -2.66 3.75 -1.98
C ALA A 168 -1.23 3.71 -1.43
N HIS A 169 -1.08 3.64 -0.11
CA HIS A 169 0.23 3.62 0.52
C HIS A 169 0.55 2.23 1.08
N SER A 170 1.67 1.66 0.64
CA SER A 170 2.10 0.30 1.01
C SER A 170 1.09 -0.80 0.65
N VAL A 171 0.32 -0.61 -0.41
CA VAL A 171 -0.61 -1.61 -0.96
C VAL A 171 0.08 -2.39 -2.08
N PHE A 172 0.64 -1.69 -3.05
CA PHE A 172 1.22 -2.32 -4.23
C PHE A 172 2.60 -2.94 -3.99
N SER A 173 3.25 -2.60 -2.90
CA SER A 173 4.40 -3.35 -2.39
C SER A 173 4.03 -4.76 -1.89
N HIS A 174 2.74 -5.01 -1.63
CA HIS A 174 2.21 -6.29 -1.17
C HIS A 174 1.27 -6.95 -2.18
N SER A 175 1.22 -6.45 -3.40
CA SER A 175 0.30 -6.90 -4.45
C SER A 175 1.05 -7.44 -5.65
N PRO A 176 0.65 -8.61 -6.20
CA PRO A 176 1.14 -9.06 -7.49
C PRO A 176 0.65 -8.13 -8.61
N ILE A 177 1.32 -8.20 -9.78
CA ILE A 177 1.07 -7.26 -10.87
C ILE A 177 -0.38 -7.27 -11.36
N GLU A 178 -1.05 -8.41 -11.30
CA GLU A 178 -2.45 -8.56 -11.73
C GLU A 178 -3.43 -7.75 -10.88
N VAL A 179 -3.11 -7.51 -9.60
CA VAL A 179 -3.92 -6.67 -8.70
C VAL A 179 -3.69 -5.19 -9.02
N ILE A 180 -2.46 -4.82 -9.37
CA ILE A 180 -2.14 -3.44 -9.80
C ILE A 180 -2.81 -3.16 -11.14
N ASP A 181 -2.75 -4.10 -12.07
CA ASP A 181 -3.40 -4.05 -13.37
C ASP A 181 -4.92 -3.86 -13.23
N GLU A 182 -5.58 -4.69 -12.41
CA GLU A 182 -7.01 -4.53 -12.13
C GLU A 182 -7.35 -3.13 -11.57
N CYS A 183 -6.53 -2.61 -10.65
CA CYS A 183 -6.73 -1.27 -10.12
C CYS A 183 -6.62 -0.20 -11.20
N LEU A 184 -5.56 -0.22 -12.02
CA LEU A 184 -5.32 0.76 -13.07
C LEU A 184 -6.39 0.68 -14.17
N ALA A 185 -6.90 -0.51 -14.48
CA ALA A 185 -8.00 -0.70 -15.42
C ALA A 185 -9.31 0.00 -14.99
N HIS A 186 -9.51 0.21 -13.69
CA HIS A 186 -10.80 0.69 -13.17
C HIS A 186 -10.71 2.07 -12.50
N VAL A 187 -9.53 2.50 -12.04
CA VAL A 187 -9.36 3.73 -11.28
C VAL A 187 -9.71 4.97 -12.11
N GLY A 188 -9.40 4.98 -13.41
CA GLY A 188 -9.70 6.09 -14.30
C GLY A 188 -11.18 6.42 -14.41
N ARG A 189 -12.07 5.43 -14.30
CA ARG A 189 -13.52 5.61 -14.33
C ARG A 189 -14.04 6.46 -13.18
N ILE A 190 -13.51 6.24 -11.97
CA ILE A 190 -13.98 6.90 -10.75
C ILE A 190 -13.29 8.23 -10.48
N MET A 191 -12.15 8.50 -11.14
CA MET A 191 -11.36 9.71 -10.99
C MET A 191 -12.11 10.92 -11.59
N ALA A 192 -12.25 11.98 -10.83
CA ALA A 192 -12.83 13.24 -11.29
C ALA A 192 -11.93 13.91 -12.34
N PRO A 193 -12.45 14.75 -13.23
CA PRO A 193 -11.63 15.57 -14.11
C PRO A 193 -10.67 16.45 -13.31
N GLY A 194 -9.36 16.34 -13.58
CA GLY A 194 -8.31 17.01 -12.81
C GLY A 194 -7.92 16.30 -11.53
N GLY A 195 -8.56 15.18 -11.20
CA GLY A 195 -8.19 14.33 -10.09
C GLY A 195 -6.90 13.56 -10.34
N PHE A 196 -6.32 13.01 -9.27
CA PHE A 196 -5.08 12.26 -9.33
C PHE A 196 -5.06 11.08 -8.36
N PHE A 197 -4.27 10.06 -8.69
CA PHE A 197 -4.06 8.88 -7.90
C PHE A 197 -2.59 8.71 -7.55
N ASP A 198 -2.24 8.78 -6.27
CA ASP A 198 -0.90 8.57 -5.75
C ASP A 198 -0.78 7.20 -5.11
N PHE A 199 0.18 6.39 -5.55
CA PHE A 199 0.45 5.12 -4.91
C PHE A 199 1.96 4.89 -4.66
N THR A 200 2.28 4.09 -3.64
CA THR A 200 3.65 3.66 -3.35
C THR A 200 3.89 2.21 -3.73
N PHE A 201 5.14 1.88 -4.06
CA PHE A 201 5.61 0.55 -4.43
C PHE A 201 7.06 0.33 -4.00
N ASP A 202 7.48 -0.93 -3.84
CA ASP A 202 8.88 -1.26 -3.61
C ASP A 202 9.62 -1.30 -4.94
N ARG A 203 10.57 -0.36 -5.11
CA ARG A 203 11.33 -0.19 -6.35
C ARG A 203 12.51 -1.14 -6.43
N THR A 204 12.76 -1.66 -7.64
CA THR A 204 13.99 -2.38 -7.99
C THR A 204 14.58 -1.86 -9.29
N GLU A 205 15.91 -1.73 -9.34
CA GLU A 205 16.64 -1.46 -10.58
C GLU A 205 17.08 -2.77 -11.28
N GLY A 206 16.95 -3.90 -10.60
CA GLY A 206 17.29 -5.22 -11.10
C GLY A 206 16.11 -5.95 -11.73
N ALA A 207 16.17 -7.28 -11.66
CA ALA A 207 15.03 -8.12 -12.03
C ALA A 207 13.89 -7.96 -11.02
N GLU A 208 12.67 -7.85 -11.51
CA GLU A 208 11.48 -7.86 -10.68
C GLU A 208 11.35 -9.19 -9.96
N HIS A 209 10.92 -9.16 -8.73
CA HIS A 209 10.86 -10.35 -7.88
C HIS A 209 9.90 -10.13 -6.72
N HIS A 210 9.60 -11.22 -6.03
CA HIS A 210 8.86 -11.16 -4.78
C HIS A 210 9.58 -11.93 -3.67
N VAL A 211 9.30 -11.57 -2.42
CA VAL A 211 9.75 -12.28 -1.22
C VAL A 211 8.52 -12.86 -0.52
N LEU A 212 8.41 -14.19 -0.48
CA LEU A 212 7.32 -14.99 0.13
C LEU A 212 6.02 -14.66 -0.59
N ARG A 213 5.52 -14.16 -1.33
CA ARG A 213 4.21 -13.65 -1.79
C ARG A 213 3.65 -12.52 -0.91
N GLU A 214 4.51 -11.95 -0.07
CA GLU A 214 4.13 -10.85 0.80
C GLU A 214 4.72 -9.52 0.33
N ASP A 215 5.92 -9.51 -0.26
CA ASP A 215 6.62 -8.30 -0.67
C ASP A 215 6.99 -8.41 -2.16
N PHE A 216 6.55 -7.45 -2.99
CA PHE A 216 6.73 -7.43 -4.45
C PHE A 216 7.54 -6.20 -4.85
N TYR A 217 8.52 -6.41 -5.75
CA TYR A 217 9.46 -5.38 -6.20
C TYR A 217 9.35 -5.18 -7.69
N TYR A 218 9.03 -3.97 -8.11
CA TYR A 218 8.80 -3.59 -9.50
C TYR A 218 9.80 -2.55 -9.98
N ARG A 219 10.07 -2.56 -11.28
CA ARG A 219 10.74 -1.42 -11.94
C ARG A 219 9.72 -0.31 -12.15
N THR A 220 10.18 0.94 -12.02
CA THR A 220 9.33 2.11 -12.28
C THR A 220 8.71 2.03 -13.67
N GLN A 221 9.50 1.70 -14.70
CA GLN A 221 9.03 1.66 -16.08
C GLN A 221 7.88 0.67 -16.27
N THR A 222 7.91 -0.49 -15.64
CA THR A 222 6.83 -1.48 -15.71
C THR A 222 5.48 -0.90 -15.25
N LEU A 223 5.49 -0.13 -14.16
CA LEU A 223 4.25 0.47 -13.65
C LEU A 223 3.79 1.68 -14.47
N LEU A 224 4.73 2.43 -15.05
CA LEU A 224 4.38 3.52 -15.99
C LEU A 224 3.77 2.98 -17.28
N ASP A 225 4.35 1.92 -17.85
CA ASP A 225 3.85 1.26 -19.04
C ASP A 225 2.46 0.66 -18.80
N LEU A 226 2.28 -0.01 -17.65
CA LEU A 226 0.99 -0.58 -17.25
C LEU A 226 -0.10 0.50 -17.12
N ALA A 227 0.21 1.66 -16.55
CA ALA A 227 -0.74 2.78 -16.49
C ALA A 227 -1.09 3.29 -17.91
N ALA A 228 -0.10 3.37 -18.81
CA ALA A 228 -0.29 3.80 -20.18
C ALA A 228 -1.16 2.81 -20.99
N GLU A 229 -1.06 1.50 -20.74
CA GLU A 229 -1.92 0.47 -21.35
C GLU A 229 -3.42 0.71 -21.03
N HIS A 230 -3.72 1.28 -19.87
CA HIS A 230 -5.07 1.67 -19.46
C HIS A 230 -5.44 3.13 -19.83
N GLY A 231 -4.64 3.79 -20.68
CA GLY A 231 -4.91 5.15 -21.13
C GLY A 231 -4.72 6.21 -20.06
N LEU A 232 -3.90 5.92 -19.04
CA LEU A 232 -3.59 6.83 -17.94
C LEU A 232 -2.19 7.44 -18.14
N ALA A 233 -1.99 8.67 -17.70
CA ALA A 233 -0.67 9.28 -17.60
C ALA A 233 -0.09 9.02 -16.20
N ALA A 234 1.17 8.58 -16.12
CA ALA A 234 1.82 8.27 -14.86
C ALA A 234 3.22 8.88 -14.78
N THR A 235 3.61 9.35 -13.61
CA THR A 235 4.89 10.01 -13.36
C THR A 235 5.47 9.58 -12.01
N LEU A 236 6.77 9.26 -11.98
CA LEU A 236 7.49 9.04 -10.72
C LEU A 236 7.61 10.38 -9.98
N MET A 237 7.35 10.36 -8.67
CA MET A 237 7.43 11.54 -7.81
C MET A 237 8.82 11.61 -7.17
N ASP A 238 9.77 12.28 -7.85
CA ASP A 238 11.18 12.34 -7.43
C ASP A 238 11.36 13.05 -6.07
N ASP A 239 10.51 13.98 -5.72
CA ASP A 239 10.52 14.68 -4.44
C ASP A 239 10.07 13.79 -3.26
N TRP A 240 9.24 12.77 -3.53
CA TRP A 240 8.92 11.76 -2.53
C TRP A 240 10.17 10.98 -2.08
N GLU A 241 11.10 10.69 -2.99
CA GLU A 241 12.37 10.02 -2.68
C GLU A 241 13.19 10.80 -1.64
N GLN A 242 13.04 12.13 -1.59
CA GLN A 242 13.75 13.01 -0.66
C GLN A 242 13.20 12.92 0.77
N THR A 243 12.03 12.35 0.97
CA THR A 243 11.43 12.15 2.31
C THR A 243 12.16 11.08 3.13
N GLY A 244 12.99 10.26 2.50
CA GLY A 244 13.66 9.12 3.11
C GLY A 244 12.75 7.91 3.35
N HIS A 245 11.51 7.91 2.82
CA HIS A 245 10.65 6.73 2.85
C HIS A 245 11.22 5.62 1.95
N PRO A 246 11.20 4.34 2.37
CA PRO A 246 11.85 3.26 1.61
C PRO A 246 11.15 2.90 0.30
N GLN A 247 9.88 3.26 0.13
CA GLN A 247 9.10 3.01 -1.08
C GLN A 247 9.12 4.22 -1.99
N SER A 248 9.12 3.98 -3.31
CA SER A 248 8.94 5.00 -4.34
C SER A 248 7.46 5.31 -4.54
N LYS A 249 7.14 6.48 -5.11
CA LYS A 249 5.76 6.93 -5.35
C LYS A 249 5.55 7.27 -6.82
N ILE A 250 4.40 6.86 -7.34
CA ILE A 250 3.90 7.25 -8.67
C ILE A 250 2.61 8.04 -8.51
N ARG A 251 2.47 9.12 -9.29
CA ARG A 251 1.21 9.83 -9.53
C ARG A 251 0.65 9.43 -10.88
N VAL A 252 -0.64 9.11 -10.88
CA VAL A 252 -1.43 8.78 -12.07
C VAL A 252 -2.51 9.85 -12.25
N THR A 253 -2.74 10.27 -13.49
CA THR A 253 -3.78 11.24 -13.88
C THR A 253 -4.50 10.77 -15.13
N LEU A 254 -5.70 11.33 -15.37
CA LEU A 254 -6.35 11.20 -16.66
C LEU A 254 -5.54 11.98 -17.71
N PRO A 255 -5.44 11.50 -18.95
CA PRO A 255 -4.76 12.25 -20.02
C PRO A 255 -5.49 13.58 -20.25
N VAL A 256 -4.71 14.62 -20.47
CA VAL A 256 -5.27 15.93 -20.85
C VAL A 256 -5.93 15.77 -22.22
N SER A 257 -7.26 15.96 -22.27
CA SER A 257 -7.97 15.99 -23.55
C SER A 257 -7.43 17.16 -24.36
N SER A 258 -6.77 16.86 -25.48
CA SER A 258 -6.25 17.84 -26.44
C SER A 258 -7.40 18.51 -27.19
#